data_15bcda739124ec5499260cec8e748899
#
_entry.id   15bcda739124ec5499260cec8e748899
#
_cell.length_a   1.000
_cell.length_b   1.000
_cell.length_c   1.000
_cell.angle_alpha   90.00
_cell.angle_beta   90.00
_cell.angle_gamma   90.00
#
_symmetry.space_group_name_H-M   'P 1'
#
loop_
_entity.id
_entity.type
_entity.pdbx_description
1 polymer ?
#
loop_
_entity_poly.entity_id
_entity_poly.type
_entity_poly.pdbx_seq_one_letter_code
_entity_poly.pdbx_strand_id
1 'polypeptide(L)'
;MQPGIHGLEFGTYNLYREMILSIDTATEQASVCISKDGEVINTLINDYQKDHAGWVQVAINTLLQKEGLTMQQLKAVAVTAGPGSYTGLRVGMATAKGLCFALQIPLITINTLQAMAYGAITQWRSKIESVQLPLGYCPMIDARRMEVFTAVYNEDLQEIVSPKAMILDELSFKEELNNLSLVCFGNGSIKWRNVSRYPNVLFIDEKIDIAKSLAKLASGLYLTQNFANLAYAEPVYLKEFYSYIKK
;
A
#
# COMPACT_ATOMS: atom_id res chain seq x y z
N MET A 1 -1.08 -60.68 -13.02
CA MET A 1 0.00 -59.94 -12.34
C MET A 1 -0.11 -58.48 -12.77
N GLN A 2 -0.70 -57.63 -11.96
CA GLN A 2 -0.70 -56.19 -12.17
C GLN A 2 0.46 -55.60 -11.36
N PRO A 3 1.26 -54.64 -11.90
CA PRO A 3 2.25 -53.94 -11.11
C PRO A 3 1.58 -52.81 -10.34
N GLY A 4 1.92 -52.78 -9.05
CA GLY A 4 1.42 -51.81 -8.08
C GLY A 4 1.85 -50.37 -8.42
N ILE A 5 0.93 -49.44 -8.14
CA ILE A 5 1.12 -48.00 -8.15
C ILE A 5 1.89 -47.68 -6.85
N HIS A 6 3.20 -47.50 -6.98
CA HIS A 6 4.00 -46.96 -5.89
C HIS A 6 3.61 -45.50 -5.68
N GLY A 7 3.37 -45.15 -4.42
CA GLY A 7 2.90 -43.88 -3.95
C GLY A 7 3.82 -42.72 -4.39
N LEU A 8 3.20 -41.73 -4.93
CA LEU A 8 3.75 -40.37 -4.96
C LEU A 8 3.76 -39.87 -3.51
N GLU A 9 4.95 -39.95 -2.88
CA GLU A 9 5.23 -39.16 -1.71
C GLU A 9 5.06 -37.69 -2.11
N PHE A 10 3.94 -37.11 -1.74
CA PHE A 10 3.78 -35.66 -1.67
C PHE A 10 4.82 -35.19 -0.64
N GLY A 11 5.96 -34.75 -1.16
CA GLY A 11 6.95 -34.06 -0.35
C GLY A 11 6.22 -33.02 0.46
N THR A 12 6.36 -33.09 1.78
CA THR A 12 5.91 -32.09 2.72
C THR A 12 6.51 -30.76 2.27
N TYR A 13 5.74 -29.99 1.49
CA TYR A 13 5.97 -28.56 1.35
C TYR A 13 5.94 -28.04 2.77
N ASN A 14 7.13 -27.79 3.28
CA ASN A 14 7.35 -27.09 4.52
C ASN A 14 6.68 -25.73 4.28
N LEU A 15 5.45 -25.57 4.74
CA LEU A 15 4.68 -24.33 4.72
C LEU A 15 5.48 -23.36 5.58
N TYR A 16 6.45 -22.70 4.95
CA TYR A 16 7.23 -21.64 5.57
C TYR A 16 6.22 -20.55 5.91
N ARG A 17 5.81 -20.56 7.17
CA ARG A 17 4.97 -19.51 7.73
C ARG A 17 5.76 -18.21 7.61
N GLU A 18 5.41 -17.42 6.62
CA GLU A 18 6.10 -16.17 6.32
C GLU A 18 5.71 -15.11 7.35
N MET A 19 6.70 -14.66 8.10
CA MET A 19 6.54 -13.53 8.99
C MET A 19 7.10 -12.29 8.33
N ILE A 20 6.24 -11.34 8.01
CA ILE A 20 6.60 -10.13 7.29
C ILE A 20 6.37 -8.91 8.18
N LEU A 21 7.39 -8.06 8.26
CA LEU A 21 7.27 -6.72 8.83
C LEU A 21 6.89 -5.75 7.71
N SER A 22 5.76 -5.06 7.85
CA SER A 22 5.31 -4.04 6.90
C SER A 22 5.42 -2.65 7.52
N ILE A 23 5.95 -1.69 6.77
CA ILE A 23 6.18 -0.30 7.18
C ILE A 23 5.45 0.62 6.21
N ASP A 24 4.56 1.44 6.73
CA ASP A 24 3.94 2.54 5.98
C ASP A 24 4.23 3.88 6.65
N THR A 25 4.80 4.79 5.86
CA THR A 25 5.09 6.16 6.26
C THR A 25 4.75 7.14 5.14
N ALA A 26 3.93 6.68 4.18
CA ALA A 26 3.66 7.43 2.95
C ALA A 26 2.70 8.60 3.16
N THR A 27 1.86 8.58 4.19
CA THR A 27 0.80 9.57 4.42
C THR A 27 0.94 10.25 5.79
N GLU A 28 -0.12 10.94 6.22
CA GLU A 28 -0.17 11.59 7.53
C GLU A 28 -0.12 10.59 8.70
N GLN A 29 -0.71 9.42 8.48
CA GLN A 29 -0.66 8.32 9.41
C GLN A 29 0.48 7.38 9.02
N ALA A 30 1.31 7.00 9.99
CA ALA A 30 2.30 5.93 9.82
C ALA A 30 1.83 4.66 10.50
N SER A 31 2.20 3.51 9.97
CA SER A 31 1.96 2.22 10.60
C SER A 31 3.13 1.27 10.47
N VAL A 32 3.27 0.40 11.47
CA VAL A 32 4.15 -0.75 11.46
C VAL A 32 3.32 -1.97 11.82
N CYS A 33 3.38 -3.01 11.00
CA CYS A 33 2.56 -4.20 11.14
C CYS A 33 3.44 -5.45 11.06
N ILE A 34 3.19 -6.43 11.92
CA ILE A 34 3.68 -7.79 11.75
C ILE A 34 2.53 -8.65 11.26
N SER A 35 2.77 -9.37 10.19
CA SER A 35 1.83 -10.33 9.62
C SER A 35 2.46 -11.71 9.48
N LYS A 36 1.60 -12.72 9.47
CA LYS A 36 1.97 -14.10 9.23
C LYS A 36 0.99 -14.71 8.23
N ASP A 37 1.53 -15.27 7.16
CA ASP A 37 0.74 -15.89 6.09
C ASP A 37 -0.35 -14.91 5.54
N GLY A 38 0.00 -13.62 5.43
CA GLY A 38 -0.89 -12.55 4.98
C GLY A 38 -1.93 -12.09 6.00
N GLU A 39 -1.95 -12.64 7.22
CA GLU A 39 -2.86 -12.20 8.30
C GLU A 39 -2.09 -11.34 9.31
N VAL A 40 -2.71 -10.21 9.69
CA VAL A 40 -2.13 -9.29 10.67
C VAL A 40 -2.09 -9.94 12.05
N ILE A 41 -0.89 -10.01 12.65
CA ILE A 41 -0.72 -10.40 14.06
C ILE A 41 -0.99 -9.18 14.95
N ASN A 42 -0.27 -8.09 14.68
CA ASN A 42 -0.44 -6.85 15.43
C ASN A 42 0.04 -5.65 14.62
N THR A 43 -0.48 -4.47 14.95
CA THR A 43 -0.17 -3.20 14.28
C THR A 43 0.01 -2.09 15.31
N LEU A 44 0.98 -1.22 15.10
CA LEU A 44 1.09 0.06 15.77
C LEU A 44 0.89 1.18 14.75
N ILE A 45 0.15 2.20 15.16
CA ILE A 45 -0.23 3.34 14.33
C ILE A 45 0.24 4.62 15.01
N ASN A 46 0.72 5.57 14.20
CA ASN A 46 1.05 6.94 14.62
C ASN A 46 0.29 7.94 13.75
N ASP A 47 -0.58 8.70 14.36
CA ASP A 47 -1.34 9.78 13.69
C ASP A 47 -0.57 11.11 13.62
N TYR A 48 0.66 11.19 14.16
CA TYR A 48 1.48 12.39 14.20
C TYR A 48 2.55 12.42 13.11
N GLN A 49 2.24 12.97 11.95
CA GLN A 49 3.11 13.01 10.77
C GLN A 49 4.53 13.57 11.04
N LYS A 50 4.69 14.47 12.00
CA LYS A 50 5.98 15.16 12.26
C LYS A 50 7.03 14.28 12.93
N ASP A 51 6.67 13.10 13.44
CA ASP A 51 7.57 12.24 14.24
C ASP A 51 7.78 10.83 13.67
N HIS A 52 7.48 10.62 12.40
CA HIS A 52 7.64 9.30 11.78
C HIS A 52 9.06 8.75 11.93
N ALA A 53 10.10 9.60 11.84
CA ALA A 53 11.48 9.17 11.90
C ALA A 53 11.89 8.63 13.28
N GLY A 54 11.50 9.30 14.35
CA GLY A 54 11.75 8.83 15.72
C GLY A 54 10.86 7.64 16.10
N TRP A 55 9.63 7.64 15.61
CA TRP A 55 8.63 6.66 15.98
C TRP A 55 8.87 5.26 15.37
N VAL A 56 9.21 5.15 14.08
CA VAL A 56 9.25 3.86 13.35
C VAL A 56 10.15 2.84 14.04
N GLN A 57 11.35 3.21 14.45
CA GLN A 57 12.30 2.31 15.10
C GLN A 57 11.77 1.82 16.47
N VAL A 58 11.20 2.73 17.25
CA VAL A 58 10.60 2.40 18.56
C VAL A 58 9.40 1.49 18.36
N ALA A 59 8.54 1.78 17.37
CA ALA A 59 7.37 0.98 17.06
C ALA A 59 7.71 -0.46 16.66
N ILE A 60 8.72 -0.65 15.82
CA ILE A 60 9.18 -1.99 15.41
C ILE A 60 9.63 -2.80 16.65
N ASN A 61 10.47 -2.21 17.49
CA ASN A 61 10.95 -2.89 18.69
C ASN A 61 9.80 -3.21 19.66
N THR A 62 8.90 -2.24 19.87
CA THR A 62 7.73 -2.41 20.76
C THR A 62 6.83 -3.52 20.24
N LEU A 63 6.60 -3.57 18.93
CA LEU A 63 5.73 -4.56 18.30
C LEU A 63 6.31 -5.97 18.45
N LEU A 64 7.60 -6.16 18.17
CA LEU A 64 8.29 -7.43 18.35
C LEU A 64 8.26 -7.89 19.82
N GLN A 65 8.55 -6.99 20.75
CA GLN A 65 8.52 -7.31 22.19
C GLN A 65 7.12 -7.73 22.66
N LYS A 66 6.07 -7.02 22.25
CA LYS A 66 4.68 -7.35 22.60
C LYS A 66 4.27 -8.74 22.13
N GLU A 67 4.75 -9.15 20.97
CA GLU A 67 4.42 -10.45 20.39
C GLU A 67 5.41 -11.56 20.77
N GLY A 68 6.41 -11.26 21.62
CA GLY A 68 7.45 -12.21 22.00
C GLY A 68 8.30 -12.69 20.81
N LEU A 69 8.44 -11.83 19.79
CA LEU A 69 9.17 -12.14 18.55
C LEU A 69 10.54 -11.50 18.54
N THR A 70 11.42 -12.09 17.74
CA THR A 70 12.77 -11.57 17.45
C THR A 70 12.88 -11.15 15.99
N MET A 71 13.78 -10.25 15.66
CA MET A 71 14.02 -9.81 14.28
C MET A 71 14.45 -10.98 13.37
N GLN A 72 15.14 -11.98 13.88
CA GLN A 72 15.61 -13.17 13.14
C GLN A 72 14.46 -14.06 12.66
N GLN A 73 13.28 -13.92 13.21
CA GLN A 73 12.09 -14.65 12.77
C GLN A 73 11.44 -14.02 11.54
N LEU A 74 11.76 -12.76 11.21
CA LEU A 74 11.28 -12.10 10.01
C LEU A 74 11.82 -12.77 8.75
N LYS A 75 10.98 -12.90 7.75
CA LYS A 75 11.32 -13.50 6.44
C LYS A 75 11.39 -12.46 5.31
N ALA A 76 10.78 -11.31 5.48
CA ALA A 76 10.86 -10.17 4.58
C ALA A 76 10.50 -8.89 5.32
N VAL A 77 10.88 -7.74 4.75
CA VAL A 77 10.33 -6.44 5.11
C VAL A 77 9.61 -5.86 3.90
N ALA A 78 8.36 -5.46 4.08
CA ALA A 78 7.57 -4.74 3.09
C ALA A 78 7.50 -3.24 3.45
N VAL A 79 7.50 -2.38 2.44
CA VAL A 79 7.41 -0.93 2.64
C VAL A 79 6.58 -0.29 1.53
N THR A 80 5.77 0.73 1.89
CA THR A 80 5.15 1.60 0.89
C THR A 80 6.23 2.43 0.20
N ALA A 81 6.33 2.26 -1.12
CA ALA A 81 7.36 2.94 -1.91
C ALA A 81 6.89 4.30 -2.47
N GLY A 82 5.65 4.68 -2.27
CA GLY A 82 5.07 5.90 -2.81
C GLY A 82 3.95 5.65 -3.82
N PRO A 83 3.31 6.74 -4.27
CA PRO A 83 3.57 8.14 -3.92
C PRO A 83 3.17 8.50 -2.48
N GLY A 84 3.63 9.67 -2.00
CA GLY A 84 3.28 10.15 -0.66
C GLY A 84 4.22 11.23 -0.13
N SER A 85 4.28 11.33 1.20
CA SER A 85 5.16 12.26 1.91
C SER A 85 6.63 11.98 1.59
N TYR A 86 7.32 12.97 1.04
CA TYR A 86 8.73 12.85 0.67
C TYR A 86 9.65 12.38 1.82
N THR A 87 9.52 13.03 2.97
CA THR A 87 10.29 12.66 4.16
C THR A 87 9.87 11.30 4.70
N GLY A 88 8.55 11.06 4.77
CA GLY A 88 8.01 9.80 5.24
C GLY A 88 8.51 8.61 4.42
N LEU A 89 8.39 8.67 3.10
CA LEU A 89 8.85 7.61 2.19
C LEU A 89 10.33 7.30 2.35
N ARG A 90 11.18 8.31 2.55
CA ARG A 90 12.61 8.12 2.79
C ARG A 90 12.89 7.43 4.12
N VAL A 91 12.17 7.81 5.17
CA VAL A 91 12.28 7.18 6.50
C VAL A 91 11.91 5.70 6.41
N GLY A 92 10.74 5.39 5.84
CA GLY A 92 10.29 4.00 5.69
C GLY A 92 11.25 3.16 4.85
N MET A 93 11.63 3.67 3.68
CA MET A 93 12.55 2.97 2.77
C MET A 93 13.93 2.75 3.39
N ALA A 94 14.52 3.76 4.04
CA ALA A 94 15.82 3.61 4.70
C ALA A 94 15.77 2.58 5.85
N THR A 95 14.71 2.60 6.66
CA THR A 95 14.49 1.63 7.72
C THR A 95 14.34 0.22 7.15
N ALA A 96 13.50 0.02 6.14
CA ALA A 96 13.28 -1.28 5.51
C ALA A 96 14.58 -1.83 4.89
N LYS A 97 15.32 -1.00 4.14
CA LYS A 97 16.62 -1.38 3.54
C LYS A 97 17.64 -1.76 4.61
N GLY A 98 17.75 -0.99 5.68
CA GLY A 98 18.67 -1.28 6.79
C GLY A 98 18.37 -2.61 7.45
N LEU A 99 17.11 -2.93 7.72
CA LEU A 99 16.69 -4.21 8.28
C LEU A 99 16.95 -5.36 7.30
N CYS A 100 16.57 -5.22 6.04
CA CYS A 100 16.82 -6.25 5.02
C CYS A 100 18.30 -6.56 4.87
N PHE A 101 19.15 -5.52 4.86
CA PHE A 101 20.60 -5.68 4.79
C PHE A 101 21.18 -6.41 6.01
N ALA A 102 20.79 -5.99 7.22
CA ALA A 102 21.30 -6.56 8.45
C ALA A 102 20.84 -8.00 8.68
N LEU A 103 19.63 -8.35 8.28
CA LEU A 103 19.03 -9.66 8.47
C LEU A 103 19.21 -10.60 7.26
N GLN A 104 19.74 -10.09 6.14
CA GLN A 104 19.89 -10.83 4.88
C GLN A 104 18.56 -11.41 4.39
N ILE A 105 17.48 -10.63 4.48
CA ILE A 105 16.13 -10.99 4.04
C ILE A 105 15.66 -10.05 2.91
N PRO A 106 14.72 -10.48 2.04
CA PRO A 106 14.27 -9.69 0.92
C PRO A 106 13.47 -8.45 1.32
N LEU A 107 13.57 -7.42 0.46
CA LEU A 107 12.76 -6.22 0.50
C LEU A 107 11.58 -6.35 -0.48
N ILE A 108 10.39 -5.99 -0.03
CA ILE A 108 9.18 -5.89 -0.84
C ILE A 108 8.74 -4.43 -0.89
N THR A 109 8.59 -3.88 -2.09
CA THR A 109 8.08 -2.52 -2.29
C THR A 109 6.66 -2.56 -2.81
N ILE A 110 5.77 -1.78 -2.22
CA ILE A 110 4.34 -1.74 -2.59
C ILE A 110 3.97 -0.29 -2.93
N ASN A 111 3.29 -0.09 -4.06
CA ASN A 111 2.76 1.22 -4.42
C ASN A 111 1.68 1.65 -3.42
N THR A 112 1.76 2.88 -2.90
CA THR A 112 0.84 3.38 -1.86
C THR A 112 -0.60 3.43 -2.36
N LEU A 113 -0.82 3.91 -3.60
CA LEU A 113 -2.18 3.98 -4.19
C LEU A 113 -2.76 2.59 -4.42
N GLN A 114 -1.94 1.61 -4.82
CA GLN A 114 -2.35 0.22 -4.96
C GLN A 114 -2.76 -0.38 -3.61
N ALA A 115 -1.98 -0.15 -2.56
CA ALA A 115 -2.32 -0.63 -1.21
C ALA A 115 -3.63 0.00 -0.71
N MET A 116 -3.84 1.30 -0.97
CA MET A 116 -5.10 1.99 -0.66
C MET A 116 -6.27 1.39 -1.46
N ALA A 117 -6.10 1.15 -2.77
CA ALA A 117 -7.15 0.55 -3.60
C ALA A 117 -7.52 -0.86 -3.15
N TYR A 118 -6.53 -1.70 -2.83
CA TYR A 118 -6.77 -3.03 -2.29
C TYR A 118 -7.61 -2.99 -1.00
N GLY A 119 -7.28 -2.09 -0.09
CA GLY A 119 -8.04 -1.90 1.15
C GLY A 119 -9.48 -1.45 0.88
N ALA A 120 -9.69 -0.52 -0.05
CA ALA A 120 -11.01 -0.04 -0.45
C ALA A 120 -11.87 -1.16 -1.07
N ILE A 121 -11.29 -1.93 -2.00
CA ILE A 121 -11.96 -3.06 -2.64
C ILE A 121 -12.42 -4.07 -1.57
N THR A 122 -11.51 -4.46 -0.67
CA THR A 122 -11.83 -5.48 0.35
C THR A 122 -12.81 -5.00 1.42
N GLN A 123 -12.78 -3.71 1.76
CA GLN A 123 -13.59 -3.14 2.84
C GLN A 123 -14.96 -2.68 2.37
N TRP A 124 -15.10 -2.18 1.13
CA TRP A 124 -16.32 -1.49 0.68
C TRP A 124 -17.08 -2.15 -0.46
N ARG A 125 -16.47 -3.08 -1.21
CA ARG A 125 -17.13 -3.74 -2.35
C ARG A 125 -18.53 -4.26 -2.01
N SER A 126 -18.67 -4.93 -0.88
CA SER A 126 -19.97 -5.47 -0.43
C SER A 126 -20.94 -4.44 0.11
N LYS A 127 -20.47 -3.22 0.40
CA LYS A 127 -21.27 -2.10 0.94
C LYS A 127 -21.79 -1.15 -0.15
N ILE A 128 -21.16 -1.18 -1.34
CA ILE A 128 -21.55 -0.33 -2.47
C ILE A 128 -22.64 -1.08 -3.24
N GLU A 129 -23.90 -0.76 -2.91
CA GLU A 129 -25.07 -1.33 -3.57
C GLU A 129 -25.49 -0.47 -4.77
N SER A 130 -26.02 -1.13 -5.82
CA SER A 130 -26.79 -0.52 -6.92
C SER A 130 -26.06 0.53 -7.78
N VAL A 131 -24.84 0.23 -8.22
CA VAL A 131 -24.17 1.04 -9.23
C VAL A 131 -24.43 0.42 -10.60
N GLN A 132 -24.88 1.22 -11.57
CA GLN A 132 -25.22 0.73 -12.92
C GLN A 132 -23.98 0.44 -13.78
N LEU A 133 -22.85 1.06 -13.47
CA LEU A 133 -21.59 0.94 -14.20
C LEU A 133 -20.54 0.17 -13.36
N PRO A 134 -19.54 -0.45 -14.00
CA PRO A 134 -18.42 -1.04 -13.28
C PRO A 134 -17.73 -0.04 -12.34
N LEU A 135 -17.21 -0.52 -11.22
CA LEU A 135 -16.55 0.34 -10.23
C LEU A 135 -15.08 0.57 -10.59
N GLY A 136 -14.66 1.82 -10.50
CA GLY A 136 -13.26 2.22 -10.46
C GLY A 136 -12.90 2.76 -9.07
N TYR A 137 -11.91 2.18 -8.43
CA TYR A 137 -11.41 2.62 -7.12
C TYR A 137 -10.31 3.66 -7.32
N CYS A 138 -10.57 4.87 -6.84
CA CYS A 138 -9.76 6.06 -7.10
C CYS A 138 -9.17 6.62 -5.79
N PRO A 139 -8.03 6.06 -5.31
CA PRO A 139 -7.30 6.62 -4.18
C PRO A 139 -6.73 8.00 -4.54
N MET A 140 -6.81 8.95 -3.60
CA MET A 140 -6.31 10.30 -3.75
C MET A 140 -5.48 10.70 -2.53
N ILE A 141 -4.19 10.95 -2.73
CA ILE A 141 -3.30 11.50 -1.72
C ILE A 141 -3.08 12.99 -2.00
N ASP A 142 -3.21 13.82 -0.97
CA ASP A 142 -3.00 15.27 -1.09
C ASP A 142 -1.58 15.61 -1.54
N ALA A 143 -1.44 16.30 -2.68
CA ALA A 143 -0.18 16.79 -3.24
C ALA A 143 -0.06 18.32 -3.16
N ARG A 144 -0.83 18.94 -2.25
CA ARG A 144 -0.99 20.40 -2.04
C ARG A 144 -1.82 21.09 -3.13
N ARG A 145 -2.35 22.29 -2.80
CA ARG A 145 -3.26 23.07 -3.68
C ARG A 145 -4.38 22.16 -4.22
N MET A 146 -4.74 22.29 -5.51
CA MET A 146 -5.73 21.40 -6.18
C MET A 146 -5.11 20.14 -6.78
N GLU A 147 -3.88 19.79 -6.42
CA GLU A 147 -3.19 18.61 -6.95
C GLU A 147 -3.30 17.42 -6.00
N VAL A 148 -3.39 16.22 -6.56
CA VAL A 148 -3.38 14.93 -5.86
C VAL A 148 -2.43 13.94 -6.55
N PHE A 149 -1.93 12.98 -5.80
CA PHE A 149 -1.44 11.74 -6.39
C PHE A 149 -2.61 10.77 -6.45
N THR A 150 -2.87 10.22 -7.61
CA THR A 150 -4.04 9.37 -7.86
C THR A 150 -3.78 8.31 -8.92
N ALA A 151 -4.63 7.31 -8.92
CA ALA A 151 -4.73 6.24 -9.93
C ALA A 151 -6.19 5.77 -9.97
N VAL A 152 -6.57 4.93 -10.92
CA VAL A 152 -7.85 4.23 -10.90
C VAL A 152 -7.60 2.74 -11.10
N TYR A 153 -8.15 1.93 -10.21
CA TYR A 153 -8.06 0.46 -10.24
C TYR A 153 -9.44 -0.16 -10.41
N ASN A 154 -9.53 -1.27 -11.13
CA ASN A 154 -10.73 -2.10 -11.16
C ASN A 154 -10.82 -3.00 -9.90
N GLU A 155 -11.86 -3.82 -9.82
CA GLU A 155 -12.07 -4.76 -8.70
C GLU A 155 -11.01 -5.86 -8.58
N ASP A 156 -10.29 -6.15 -9.66
CA ASP A 156 -9.19 -7.11 -9.72
C ASP A 156 -7.83 -6.45 -9.45
N LEU A 157 -7.82 -5.20 -8.97
CA LEU A 157 -6.63 -4.38 -8.69
C LEU A 157 -5.77 -4.09 -9.93
N GLN A 158 -6.33 -4.18 -11.13
CA GLN A 158 -5.67 -3.78 -12.37
C GLN A 158 -5.81 -2.27 -12.60
N GLU A 159 -4.74 -1.66 -13.08
CA GLU A 159 -4.73 -0.22 -13.39
C GLU A 159 -5.61 0.11 -14.59
N ILE A 160 -6.62 0.96 -14.40
CA ILE A 160 -7.37 1.63 -15.47
C ILE A 160 -6.69 2.96 -15.80
N VAL A 161 -6.27 3.67 -14.76
CA VAL A 161 -5.45 4.88 -14.86
C VAL A 161 -4.21 4.67 -14.00
N SER A 162 -3.05 4.73 -14.64
CA SER A 162 -1.76 4.54 -13.94
C SER A 162 -1.48 5.66 -12.94
N PRO A 163 -0.72 5.38 -11.87
CA PRO A 163 -0.34 6.35 -10.87
C PRO A 163 0.25 7.64 -11.47
N LYS A 164 -0.33 8.79 -11.13
CA LYS A 164 0.10 10.10 -11.61
C LYS A 164 -0.18 11.21 -10.60
N ALA A 165 0.55 12.33 -10.76
CA ALA A 165 0.16 13.62 -10.17
C ALA A 165 -0.88 14.27 -11.08
N MET A 166 -1.99 14.76 -10.51
CA MET A 166 -3.10 15.34 -11.27
C MET A 166 -3.63 16.59 -10.58
N ILE A 167 -3.75 17.68 -11.33
CA ILE A 167 -4.48 18.87 -10.89
C ILE A 167 -5.97 18.61 -11.13
N LEU A 168 -6.77 18.73 -10.07
CA LEU A 168 -8.19 18.45 -10.11
C LEU A 168 -8.99 19.67 -10.57
N ASP A 169 -9.93 19.43 -11.47
CA ASP A 169 -10.93 20.38 -11.96
C ASP A 169 -12.30 19.70 -12.16
N GLU A 170 -13.26 20.42 -12.71
CA GLU A 170 -14.61 19.91 -12.98
C GLU A 170 -14.63 18.81 -14.05
N LEU A 171 -13.63 18.76 -14.95
CA LEU A 171 -13.55 17.81 -16.07
C LEU A 171 -12.66 16.60 -15.75
N SER A 172 -12.06 16.57 -14.59
CA SER A 172 -11.20 15.46 -14.17
C SER A 172 -11.93 14.12 -14.27
N PHE A 173 -11.25 13.10 -14.82
CA PHE A 173 -11.79 11.75 -15.05
C PHE A 173 -13.01 11.66 -15.98
N LYS A 174 -13.24 12.67 -16.83
CA LYS A 174 -14.40 12.72 -17.74
C LYS A 174 -14.45 11.48 -18.67
N GLU A 175 -13.31 11.02 -19.16
CA GLU A 175 -13.24 9.87 -20.08
C GLU A 175 -13.60 8.58 -19.36
N GLU A 176 -13.05 8.38 -18.18
CA GLU A 176 -13.30 7.21 -17.35
C GLU A 176 -14.76 7.13 -16.90
N LEU A 177 -15.34 8.28 -16.54
CA LEU A 177 -16.72 8.39 -16.06
C LEU A 177 -17.80 8.12 -17.12
N ASN A 178 -17.41 8.04 -18.41
CA ASN A 178 -18.36 7.57 -19.45
C ASN A 178 -18.71 6.08 -19.28
N ASN A 179 -17.82 5.28 -18.68
CA ASN A 179 -17.95 3.82 -18.60
C ASN A 179 -17.82 3.27 -17.18
N LEU A 180 -17.49 4.10 -16.19
CA LEU A 180 -17.26 3.71 -14.81
C LEU A 180 -18.04 4.57 -13.83
N SER A 181 -18.32 3.99 -12.67
CA SER A 181 -18.62 4.75 -11.46
C SER A 181 -17.33 4.80 -10.61
N LEU A 182 -16.91 6.00 -10.18
CA LEU A 182 -15.68 6.15 -9.41
C LEU A 182 -15.98 6.19 -7.91
N VAL A 183 -15.25 5.39 -7.15
CA VAL A 183 -15.19 5.43 -5.69
C VAL A 183 -13.93 6.18 -5.31
N CYS A 184 -14.07 7.43 -4.88
CA CYS A 184 -12.98 8.35 -4.54
C CYS A 184 -12.79 8.43 -3.03
N PHE A 185 -11.56 8.31 -2.56
CA PHE A 185 -11.22 8.25 -1.14
C PHE A 185 -9.77 8.68 -0.88
N GLY A 186 -9.42 8.80 0.41
CA GLY A 186 -8.13 9.32 0.84
C GLY A 186 -8.17 10.83 1.10
N ASN A 187 -7.11 11.37 1.71
CA ASN A 187 -7.08 12.76 2.18
C ASN A 187 -7.11 13.83 1.06
N GLY A 188 -6.84 13.43 -0.19
CA GLY A 188 -6.95 14.30 -1.36
C GLY A 188 -8.36 14.37 -1.96
N SER A 189 -9.25 13.41 -1.67
CA SER A 189 -10.56 13.28 -2.33
C SER A 189 -11.51 14.45 -2.04
N ILE A 190 -11.40 15.06 -0.87
CA ILE A 190 -12.22 16.23 -0.49
C ILE A 190 -12.05 17.41 -1.47
N LYS A 191 -10.88 17.55 -2.10
CA LYS A 191 -10.63 18.61 -3.08
C LYS A 191 -11.53 18.45 -4.29
N TRP A 192 -11.68 17.23 -4.79
CA TRP A 192 -12.50 16.96 -5.96
C TRP A 192 -13.99 16.91 -5.64
N ARG A 193 -14.38 16.48 -4.45
CA ARG A 193 -15.77 16.53 -3.98
C ARG A 193 -16.36 17.93 -4.09
N ASN A 194 -15.56 18.97 -3.84
CA ASN A 194 -16.01 20.35 -3.86
C ASN A 194 -16.22 20.91 -5.28
N VAL A 195 -15.62 20.30 -6.30
CA VAL A 195 -15.69 20.78 -7.69
C VAL A 195 -16.38 19.83 -8.65
N SER A 196 -16.35 18.53 -8.39
CA SER A 196 -16.99 17.50 -9.22
C SER A 196 -18.50 17.68 -9.28
N ARG A 197 -19.09 17.47 -10.46
CA ARG A 197 -20.54 17.51 -10.72
C ARG A 197 -21.08 16.19 -11.28
N TYR A 198 -20.25 15.16 -11.34
CA TYR A 198 -20.63 13.87 -11.92
C TYR A 198 -21.49 13.06 -10.93
N PRO A 199 -22.67 12.55 -11.37
CA PRO A 199 -23.55 11.78 -10.49
C PRO A 199 -23.05 10.37 -10.16
N ASN A 200 -22.15 9.84 -10.98
CA ASN A 200 -21.56 8.51 -10.82
C ASN A 200 -20.19 8.52 -10.10
N VAL A 201 -20.01 9.50 -9.20
CA VAL A 201 -18.85 9.58 -8.31
C VAL A 201 -19.30 9.43 -6.86
N LEU A 202 -18.75 8.44 -6.18
CA LEU A 202 -18.95 8.23 -4.75
C LEU A 202 -17.71 8.69 -3.99
N PHE A 203 -17.90 9.49 -2.97
CA PHE A 203 -16.82 9.90 -2.07
C PHE A 203 -16.98 9.22 -0.72
N ILE A 204 -15.95 8.49 -0.30
CA ILE A 204 -15.92 7.76 0.96
C ILE A 204 -14.88 8.38 1.88
N ASP A 205 -15.29 8.77 3.09
CA ASP A 205 -14.42 9.38 4.11
C ASP A 205 -13.90 8.36 5.13
N GLU A 206 -14.41 7.13 5.08
CA GLU A 206 -13.98 6.05 5.97
C GLU A 206 -12.50 5.73 5.74
N LYS A 207 -11.75 5.60 6.84
CA LYS A 207 -10.31 5.25 6.77
C LYS A 207 -10.12 3.81 6.31
N ILE A 208 -9.09 3.61 5.49
CA ILE A 208 -8.65 2.30 5.03
C ILE A 208 -7.65 1.74 6.02
N ASP A 209 -7.77 0.46 6.34
CA ASP A 209 -6.74 -0.29 7.06
C ASP A 209 -5.59 -0.65 6.13
N ILE A 210 -4.62 0.26 6.03
CA ILE A 210 -3.46 0.10 5.15
C ILE A 210 -2.57 -1.06 5.63
N ALA A 211 -2.49 -1.31 6.93
CA ALA A 211 -1.67 -2.39 7.49
C ALA A 211 -2.18 -3.76 7.03
N LYS A 212 -3.50 -3.95 7.01
CA LYS A 212 -4.13 -5.17 6.49
C LYS A 212 -3.90 -5.33 4.99
N SER A 213 -3.98 -4.24 4.24
CA SER A 213 -3.68 -4.23 2.80
C SER A 213 -2.23 -4.64 2.54
N LEU A 214 -1.29 -4.06 3.27
CA LEU A 214 0.13 -4.39 3.14
C LEU A 214 0.41 -5.85 3.50
N ALA A 215 -0.18 -6.38 4.57
CA ALA A 215 -0.01 -7.77 4.97
C ALA A 215 -0.39 -8.73 3.84
N LYS A 216 -1.54 -8.51 3.20
CA LYS A 216 -2.03 -9.36 2.09
C LYS A 216 -1.19 -9.21 0.83
N LEU A 217 -0.90 -7.99 0.42
CA LEU A 217 -0.11 -7.72 -0.79
C LEU A 217 1.33 -8.22 -0.63
N ALA A 218 1.95 -7.99 0.54
CA ALA A 218 3.31 -8.45 0.82
C ALA A 218 3.41 -9.97 0.82
N SER A 219 2.42 -10.68 1.38
CA SER A 219 2.36 -12.15 1.34
C SER A 219 2.29 -12.66 -0.10
N GLY A 220 1.42 -12.09 -0.94
CA GLY A 220 1.32 -12.46 -2.35
C GLY A 220 2.65 -12.24 -3.12
N LEU A 221 3.31 -11.09 -2.90
CA LEU A 221 4.60 -10.78 -3.51
C LEU A 221 5.72 -11.68 -2.99
N TYR A 222 5.69 -12.05 -1.71
CA TYR A 222 6.65 -12.99 -1.12
C TYR A 222 6.53 -14.38 -1.74
N LEU A 223 5.31 -14.92 -1.86
CA LEU A 223 5.05 -16.23 -2.44
C LEU A 223 5.48 -16.33 -3.91
N THR A 224 5.33 -15.24 -4.65
CA THR A 224 5.77 -15.14 -6.04
C THR A 224 7.23 -14.71 -6.20
N GLN A 225 7.97 -14.54 -5.09
CA GLN A 225 9.37 -14.09 -5.05
C GLN A 225 9.60 -12.76 -5.79
N ASN A 226 8.60 -11.89 -5.80
CA ASN A 226 8.69 -10.58 -6.42
C ASN A 226 9.33 -9.58 -5.44
N PHE A 227 10.66 -9.60 -5.38
CA PHE A 227 11.45 -8.81 -4.45
C PHE A 227 12.12 -7.63 -5.16
N ALA A 228 12.19 -6.50 -4.45
CA ALA A 228 12.91 -5.34 -4.92
C ALA A 228 14.43 -5.56 -4.83
N ASN A 229 15.17 -5.00 -5.77
CA ASN A 229 16.64 -4.98 -5.66
C ASN A 229 17.03 -4.05 -4.51
N LEU A 230 17.62 -4.61 -3.46
CA LEU A 230 17.94 -3.89 -2.22
C LEU A 230 18.89 -2.70 -2.46
N ALA A 231 19.83 -2.82 -3.39
CA ALA A 231 20.78 -1.73 -3.68
C ALA A 231 20.10 -0.54 -4.37
N TYR A 232 19.21 -0.81 -5.31
CA TYR A 232 18.60 0.20 -6.18
C TYR A 232 17.18 0.61 -5.79
N ALA A 233 16.55 -0.08 -4.81
CA ALA A 233 15.23 0.30 -4.34
C ALA A 233 15.24 1.73 -3.79
N GLU A 234 14.33 2.55 -4.29
CA GLU A 234 14.14 3.95 -3.90
C GLU A 234 12.65 4.32 -3.89
N PRO A 235 12.26 5.38 -3.19
CA PRO A 235 10.89 5.88 -3.25
C PRO A 235 10.49 6.32 -4.65
N VAL A 236 9.24 6.07 -5.03
CA VAL A 236 8.65 6.50 -6.30
C VAL A 236 8.12 7.93 -6.15
N TYR A 237 8.73 8.85 -6.89
CA TYR A 237 8.31 10.25 -6.93
C TYR A 237 7.57 10.52 -8.23
N LEU A 238 6.27 10.84 -8.15
CA LEU A 238 5.43 11.18 -9.31
C LEU A 238 5.55 12.66 -9.71
N LYS A 239 6.36 13.42 -8.99
CA LYS A 239 6.58 14.84 -9.24
C LYS A 239 8.05 15.18 -9.05
N GLU A 240 8.61 15.91 -10.01
CA GLU A 240 9.96 16.47 -9.88
C GLU A 240 10.03 17.52 -8.76
N PHE A 241 11.15 17.58 -8.07
CA PHE A 241 11.40 18.62 -7.09
C PHE A 241 11.64 19.96 -7.79
N TYR A 242 10.76 20.92 -7.55
CA TYR A 242 11.08 22.31 -7.81
C TYR A 242 12.12 22.78 -6.79
N SER A 243 13.40 22.73 -7.13
CA SER A 243 14.39 23.54 -6.44
C SER A 243 14.13 25.00 -6.82
N TYR A 244 13.82 25.85 -5.84
CA TYR A 244 13.84 27.29 -6.03
C TYR A 244 15.31 27.70 -6.34
N ILE A 245 15.64 27.82 -7.61
CA ILE A 245 16.83 28.59 -8.01
C ILE A 245 16.48 30.04 -7.70
N LYS A 246 16.96 30.56 -6.56
CA LYS A 246 17.00 32.01 -6.34
C LYS A 246 17.82 32.62 -7.48
N LYS A 247 17.15 33.35 -8.39
CA LYS A 247 17.80 34.28 -9.27
C LYS A 247 18.27 35.49 -8.47
#